data_8933030f8ed7cc538e1887eb43db623a
#
_entry.id   8933030f8ed7cc538e1887eb43db623a
#
_cell.length_a   1.000
_cell.length_b   1.000
_cell.length_c   1.000
_cell.angle_alpha   90.00
_cell.angle_beta   90.00
_cell.angle_gamma   90.00
#
_symmetry.space_group_name_H-M   'P 1'
#
loop_
_entity.id
_entity.type
_entity.pdbx_description
1 polymer ?
#
loop_
_entity_poly.entity_id
_entity_poly.type
_entity_poly.pdbx_seq_one_letter_code
_entity_poly.pdbx_strand_id
1 'polypeptide(L)'
;CGQGAVWPGMGRELYDHFPAARAAMDRIARAADWDVLALLDETDVEKIGLTRWQQPYLFLLEYAQWSHLASLGLRPSLICGHSLGELIALCLAGVYEPEVAWYILDTRSTHMAELEARATRETGMMAVPAEASVIEEARKTWPQLYVSNYNSPRQFIISGPRDVLLEARKSLRKRRIPAIMPNVSLAFHHPSMRVLRDM
;
A
#
# COMPACT_ATOMS: atom_id res chain seq x y z
N CYS A 1 -5.14 6.05 -0.92
CA CYS A 1 -3.68 6.08 -1.18
C CYS A 1 -3.09 4.67 -1.16
N GLY A 2 -1.80 4.55 -1.46
CA GLY A 2 -1.06 3.28 -1.40
C GLY A 2 0.17 3.38 -0.49
N GLN A 3 0.84 2.23 -0.29
CA GLN A 3 2.09 2.20 0.48
C GLN A 3 3.13 3.17 -0.10
N GLY A 4 3.88 3.83 0.78
CA GLY A 4 4.84 4.88 0.43
C GLY A 4 4.28 6.31 0.54
N ALA A 5 3.01 6.49 0.93
CA ALA A 5 2.36 7.79 1.03
C ALA A 5 2.35 8.38 2.46
N VAL A 6 2.96 7.72 3.43
CA VAL A 6 2.99 8.17 4.83
C VAL A 6 4.19 9.06 5.12
N TRP A 7 4.01 10.02 6.03
CA TRP A 7 5.08 10.87 6.57
C TRP A 7 4.83 11.16 8.07
N PRO A 8 5.85 11.54 8.83
CA PRO A 8 5.73 11.86 10.25
C PRO A 8 4.65 12.92 10.54
N GLY A 9 3.83 12.68 11.55
CA GLY A 9 2.76 13.62 11.95
C GLY A 9 1.55 13.67 11.02
N MET A 10 1.51 12.84 9.98
CA MET A 10 0.37 12.76 9.07
C MET A 10 -0.90 12.41 9.86
N GLY A 11 -1.93 13.27 9.76
CA GLY A 11 -3.22 13.06 10.43
C GLY A 11 -3.34 13.63 11.85
N ARG A 12 -2.28 14.16 12.47
CA ARG A 12 -2.35 14.80 13.78
C ARG A 12 -3.34 15.98 13.76
N GLU A 13 -3.22 16.89 12.80
CA GLU A 13 -4.18 18.01 12.66
C GLU A 13 -5.61 17.52 12.39
N LEU A 14 -5.76 16.42 11.65
CA LEU A 14 -7.07 15.83 11.41
C LEU A 14 -7.71 15.32 12.71
N TYR A 15 -6.92 14.69 13.57
CA TYR A 15 -7.35 14.23 14.88
C TYR A 15 -7.68 15.40 15.82
N ASP A 16 -6.83 16.42 15.87
CA ASP A 16 -6.94 17.52 16.84
C ASP A 16 -8.10 18.47 16.54
N HIS A 17 -8.36 18.75 15.26
CA HIS A 17 -9.27 19.81 14.86
C HIS A 17 -10.62 19.34 14.28
N PHE A 18 -10.78 18.06 13.93
CA PHE A 18 -12.00 17.57 13.28
C PHE A 18 -12.70 16.49 14.11
N PRO A 19 -13.79 16.83 14.86
CA PRO A 19 -14.43 15.92 15.78
C PRO A 19 -14.90 14.58 15.17
N ALA A 20 -15.41 14.60 13.94
CA ALA A 20 -15.85 13.38 13.27
C ALA A 20 -14.67 12.47 12.88
N ALA A 21 -13.54 13.05 12.49
CA ALA A 21 -12.31 12.31 12.21
C ALA A 21 -11.72 11.70 13.49
N ARG A 22 -11.67 12.49 14.56
CA ARG A 22 -11.24 12.00 15.89
C ARG A 22 -12.09 10.83 16.35
N ALA A 23 -13.42 10.95 16.30
CA ALA A 23 -14.33 9.88 16.70
C ALA A 23 -14.12 8.59 15.89
N ALA A 24 -13.81 8.72 14.59
CA ALA A 24 -13.48 7.61 13.74
C ALA A 24 -12.16 6.93 14.15
N MET A 25 -11.10 7.72 14.40
CA MET A 25 -9.81 7.18 14.85
C MET A 25 -9.94 6.51 16.23
N ASP A 26 -10.66 7.13 17.16
CA ASP A 26 -10.94 6.57 18.49
C ASP A 26 -11.76 5.26 18.40
N ARG A 27 -12.65 5.15 17.42
CA ARG A 27 -13.38 3.91 17.13
C ARG A 27 -12.42 2.78 16.79
N ILE A 28 -11.47 3.03 15.89
CA ILE A 28 -10.46 2.06 15.51
C ILE A 28 -9.51 1.76 16.67
N ALA A 29 -9.08 2.77 17.42
CA ALA A 29 -8.20 2.60 18.58
C ALA A 29 -8.80 1.67 19.65
N ARG A 30 -10.14 1.71 19.83
CA ARG A 30 -10.83 0.78 20.74
C ARG A 30 -10.89 -0.67 20.23
N ALA A 31 -10.81 -0.88 18.92
CA ALA A 31 -10.81 -2.21 18.30
C ALA A 31 -9.41 -2.79 18.14
N ALA A 32 -8.39 -1.96 18.19
CA ALA A 32 -7.00 -2.35 18.09
C ALA A 32 -6.50 -2.99 19.40
N ASP A 33 -5.61 -3.95 19.29
CA ASP A 33 -4.91 -4.61 20.39
C ASP A 33 -3.59 -3.92 20.78
N TRP A 34 -3.24 -2.84 20.08
CA TRP A 34 -2.08 -1.99 20.33
C TRP A 34 -2.43 -0.50 20.14
N ASP A 35 -1.58 0.39 20.65
CA ASP A 35 -1.81 1.85 20.58
C ASP A 35 -1.58 2.39 19.17
N VAL A 36 -2.61 2.31 18.34
CA VAL A 36 -2.57 2.80 16.94
C VAL A 36 -2.46 4.33 16.86
N LEU A 37 -2.96 5.06 17.86
CA LEU A 37 -2.88 6.53 17.85
C LEU A 37 -1.46 7.04 18.06
N ALA A 38 -0.56 6.23 18.64
CA ALA A 38 0.86 6.55 18.71
C ALA A 38 1.51 6.79 17.34
N LEU A 39 0.93 6.24 16.26
CA LEU A 39 1.42 6.51 14.91
C LEU A 39 1.27 7.98 14.48
N LEU A 40 0.32 8.72 15.08
CA LEU A 40 0.12 10.15 14.80
C LEU A 40 1.28 11.01 15.32
N ASP A 41 2.00 10.52 16.33
CA ASP A 41 3.15 11.21 16.94
C ASP A 41 4.49 10.58 16.55
N GLU A 42 4.47 9.53 15.72
CA GLU A 42 5.69 8.86 15.30
C GLU A 42 6.53 9.76 14.40
N THR A 43 7.80 9.93 14.74
CA THR A 43 8.76 10.76 14.03
C THR A 43 9.82 9.96 13.26
N ASP A 44 9.92 8.67 13.54
CA ASP A 44 10.82 7.77 12.83
C ASP A 44 10.28 7.43 11.44
N VAL A 45 10.88 8.06 10.43
CA VAL A 45 10.52 7.87 9.01
C VAL A 45 10.74 6.43 8.56
N GLU A 46 11.78 5.77 9.06
CA GLU A 46 12.08 4.38 8.69
C GLU A 46 11.01 3.45 9.27
N LYS A 47 10.66 3.62 10.53
CA LYS A 47 9.62 2.83 11.19
C LYS A 47 8.27 2.96 10.49
N ILE A 48 7.76 4.19 10.28
CA ILE A 48 6.48 4.38 9.59
C ILE A 48 6.52 3.95 8.13
N GLY A 49 7.72 3.85 7.53
CA GLY A 49 7.98 3.35 6.19
C GLY A 49 7.83 1.82 6.07
N LEU A 50 7.85 1.08 7.17
CA LEU A 50 7.74 -0.38 7.16
C LEU A 50 6.31 -0.84 6.83
N THR A 51 6.19 -1.92 6.09
CA THR A 51 4.90 -2.53 5.69
C THR A 51 3.98 -2.78 6.90
N ARG A 52 4.54 -3.19 8.03
CA ARG A 52 3.80 -3.44 9.28
C ARG A 52 2.97 -2.24 9.74
N TRP A 53 3.50 -1.03 9.60
CA TRP A 53 2.88 0.18 10.12
C TRP A 53 2.09 0.96 9.07
N GLN A 54 2.53 0.94 7.80
CA GLN A 54 1.91 1.75 6.76
C GLN A 54 0.45 1.40 6.48
N GLN A 55 0.11 0.11 6.44
CA GLN A 55 -1.23 -0.31 6.07
C GLN A 55 -2.29 0.09 7.11
N PRO A 56 -2.12 -0.23 8.40
CA PRO A 56 -3.04 0.21 9.42
C PRO A 56 -3.08 1.74 9.57
N TYR A 57 -1.92 2.41 9.41
CA TYR A 57 -1.87 3.88 9.47
C TYR A 57 -2.65 4.53 8.33
N LEU A 58 -2.47 4.09 7.10
CA LEU A 58 -3.23 4.60 5.95
C LEU A 58 -4.74 4.35 6.11
N PHE A 59 -5.13 3.18 6.60
CA PHE A 59 -6.54 2.91 6.88
C PHE A 59 -7.10 3.87 7.93
N LEU A 60 -6.40 4.07 9.05
CA LEU A 60 -6.81 5.00 10.10
C LEU A 60 -7.07 6.40 9.54
N LEU A 61 -6.14 6.90 8.70
CA LEU A 61 -6.22 8.23 8.11
C LEU A 61 -7.33 8.35 7.06
N GLU A 62 -7.43 7.40 6.15
CA GLU A 62 -8.43 7.43 5.07
C GLU A 62 -9.85 7.26 5.62
N TYR A 63 -10.03 6.41 6.63
CA TYR A 63 -11.31 6.25 7.32
C TYR A 63 -11.69 7.53 8.10
N ALA A 64 -10.73 8.18 8.74
CA ALA A 64 -10.98 9.44 9.44
C ALA A 64 -11.34 10.57 8.46
N GLN A 65 -10.61 10.72 7.36
CA GLN A 65 -10.92 11.70 6.31
C GLN A 65 -12.32 11.47 5.72
N TRP A 66 -12.64 10.22 5.41
CA TRP A 66 -13.96 9.85 4.94
C TRP A 66 -15.04 10.23 5.95
N SER A 67 -14.86 9.87 7.22
CA SER A 67 -15.84 10.14 8.28
C SER A 67 -16.08 11.64 8.45
N HIS A 68 -15.02 12.45 8.33
CA HIS A 68 -15.15 13.90 8.35
C HIS A 68 -15.95 14.41 7.15
N LEU A 69 -15.59 14.01 5.93
CA LEU A 69 -16.30 14.44 4.70
C LEU A 69 -17.77 13.98 4.71
N ALA A 70 -18.03 12.77 5.18
CA ALA A 70 -19.39 12.26 5.33
C ALA A 70 -20.21 13.06 6.35
N SER A 71 -19.58 13.56 7.44
CA SER A 71 -20.24 14.43 8.42
C SER A 71 -20.64 15.79 7.84
N LEU A 72 -19.95 16.25 6.81
CA LEU A 72 -20.27 17.46 6.04
C LEU A 72 -21.32 17.21 4.95
N GLY A 73 -21.86 16.01 4.85
CA GLY A 73 -22.91 15.67 3.89
C GLY A 73 -22.40 15.11 2.57
N LEU A 74 -21.09 14.85 2.40
CA LEU A 74 -20.57 14.21 1.19
C LEU A 74 -21.18 12.81 1.02
N ARG A 75 -21.69 12.53 -0.19
CA ARG A 75 -22.27 11.26 -0.56
C ARG A 75 -21.82 10.91 -1.99
N PRO A 76 -20.70 10.19 -2.15
CA PRO A 76 -20.22 9.81 -3.47
C PRO A 76 -21.14 8.78 -4.12
N SER A 77 -21.27 8.87 -5.43
CA SER A 77 -21.98 7.88 -6.23
C SER A 77 -21.15 6.64 -6.53
N LEU A 78 -19.84 6.75 -6.42
CA LEU A 78 -18.86 5.69 -6.67
C LEU A 78 -17.68 5.85 -5.72
N ILE A 79 -17.20 4.73 -5.19
CA ILE A 79 -15.95 4.66 -4.44
C ILE A 79 -15.05 3.64 -5.16
N CYS A 80 -13.81 4.00 -5.38
CA CYS A 80 -12.80 3.10 -5.94
C CYS A 80 -11.49 3.22 -5.17
N GLY A 81 -10.73 2.14 -5.19
CA GLY A 81 -9.41 2.08 -4.58
C GLY A 81 -8.40 1.39 -5.49
N HIS A 82 -7.12 1.52 -5.16
CA HIS A 82 -6.03 0.86 -5.84
C HIS A 82 -5.21 0.06 -4.81
N SER A 83 -5.03 -1.24 -5.03
CA SER A 83 -4.28 -2.13 -4.14
C SER A 83 -4.80 -2.09 -2.70
N LEU A 84 -4.04 -1.59 -1.73
CA LEU A 84 -4.49 -1.36 -0.34
C LEU A 84 -5.80 -0.57 -0.29
N GLY A 85 -5.91 0.48 -1.11
CA GLY A 85 -7.09 1.32 -1.19
C GLY A 85 -8.36 0.60 -1.64
N GLU A 86 -8.28 -0.57 -2.31
CA GLU A 86 -9.44 -1.40 -2.64
C GLU A 86 -10.11 -1.94 -1.37
N LEU A 87 -9.31 -2.44 -0.42
CA LEU A 87 -9.82 -2.93 0.86
C LEU A 87 -10.47 -1.80 1.66
N ILE A 88 -9.84 -0.62 1.64
CA ILE A 88 -10.39 0.57 2.32
C ILE A 88 -11.69 1.01 1.63
N ALA A 89 -11.71 1.06 0.29
CA ALA A 89 -12.89 1.43 -0.47
C ALA A 89 -14.10 0.52 -0.19
N LEU A 90 -13.88 -0.79 -0.02
CA LEU A 90 -14.92 -1.74 0.38
C LEU A 90 -15.51 -1.41 1.75
N CYS A 91 -14.68 -1.05 2.73
CA CYS A 91 -15.13 -0.58 4.03
C CYS A 91 -15.97 0.70 3.90
N LEU A 92 -15.46 1.71 3.19
CA LEU A 92 -16.14 2.98 3.00
C LEU A 92 -17.46 2.85 2.23
N ALA A 93 -17.57 1.82 1.39
CA ALA A 93 -18.81 1.46 0.69
C ALA A 93 -19.79 0.63 1.56
N GLY A 94 -19.43 0.29 2.79
CA GLY A 94 -20.27 -0.45 3.73
C GLY A 94 -20.33 -1.96 3.49
N VAL A 95 -19.35 -2.54 2.79
CA VAL A 95 -19.27 -4.00 2.58
C VAL A 95 -18.96 -4.72 3.89
N TYR A 96 -18.15 -4.10 4.75
CA TYR A 96 -17.86 -4.58 6.10
C TYR A 96 -17.60 -3.39 7.05
N GLU A 97 -17.77 -3.66 8.34
CA GLU A 97 -17.56 -2.66 9.40
C GLU A 97 -16.07 -2.24 9.50
N PRO A 98 -15.79 -1.00 9.95
CA PRO A 98 -14.42 -0.50 10.08
C PRO A 98 -13.52 -1.35 10.97
N GLU A 99 -14.05 -1.97 12.01
CA GLU A 99 -13.31 -2.89 12.88
C GLU A 99 -12.86 -4.14 12.14
N VAL A 100 -13.70 -4.65 11.23
CA VAL A 100 -13.34 -5.79 10.36
C VAL A 100 -12.26 -5.37 9.37
N ALA A 101 -12.39 -4.18 8.77
CA ALA A 101 -11.35 -3.62 7.90
C ALA A 101 -10.01 -3.47 8.64
N TRP A 102 -10.06 -2.95 9.86
CA TRP A 102 -8.89 -2.85 10.73
C TRP A 102 -8.23 -4.21 10.93
N TYR A 103 -8.99 -5.20 11.37
CA TYR A 103 -8.49 -6.55 11.60
C TYR A 103 -7.83 -7.15 10.35
N ILE A 104 -8.48 -7.02 9.19
CA ILE A 104 -7.93 -7.50 7.90
C ILE A 104 -6.59 -6.83 7.59
N LEU A 105 -6.51 -5.52 7.74
CA LEU A 105 -5.33 -4.76 7.35
C LEU A 105 -4.18 -4.91 8.34
N ASP A 106 -4.47 -5.01 9.63
CA ASP A 106 -3.47 -5.24 10.66
C ASP A 106 -2.89 -6.67 10.56
N THR A 107 -3.74 -7.69 10.42
CA THR A 107 -3.31 -9.07 10.18
C THR A 107 -2.48 -9.18 8.89
N ARG A 108 -2.98 -8.58 7.80
CA ARG A 108 -2.27 -8.58 6.52
C ARG A 108 -0.87 -7.93 6.62
N SER A 109 -0.78 -6.79 7.29
CA SER A 109 0.50 -6.08 7.47
C SER A 109 1.48 -6.87 8.33
N THR A 110 0.99 -7.57 9.35
CA THR A 110 1.76 -8.45 10.23
C THR A 110 2.36 -9.62 9.44
N HIS A 111 1.53 -10.36 8.72
CA HIS A 111 1.99 -11.49 7.91
C HIS A 111 2.95 -11.07 6.79
N MET A 112 2.73 -9.89 6.18
CA MET A 112 3.66 -9.34 5.21
C MET A 112 5.02 -9.00 5.83
N ALA A 113 5.04 -8.42 7.02
CA ALA A 113 6.29 -8.13 7.75
C ALA A 113 7.03 -9.43 8.15
N GLU A 114 6.29 -10.46 8.57
CA GLU A 114 6.87 -11.77 8.84
C GLU A 114 7.47 -12.42 7.58
N LEU A 115 6.77 -12.33 6.45
CA LEU A 115 7.29 -12.83 5.17
C LEU A 115 8.56 -12.09 4.77
N GLU A 116 8.59 -10.77 4.95
CA GLU A 116 9.77 -9.94 4.68
C GLU A 116 10.95 -10.36 5.56
N ALA A 117 10.72 -10.56 6.86
CA ALA A 117 11.77 -10.98 7.81
C ALA A 117 12.35 -12.36 7.51
N ARG A 118 11.54 -13.26 6.91
CA ARG A 118 11.96 -14.62 6.52
C ARG A 118 12.53 -14.71 5.10
N ALA A 119 12.49 -13.61 4.34
CA ALA A 119 12.92 -13.63 2.95
C ALA A 119 14.43 -13.88 2.83
N THR A 120 14.80 -14.90 2.06
CA THR A 120 16.20 -15.24 1.75
C THR A 120 16.75 -14.48 0.54
N ARG A 121 15.89 -13.79 -0.20
CA ARG A 121 16.22 -12.99 -1.36
C ARG A 121 15.44 -11.69 -1.35
N GLU A 122 16.12 -10.59 -1.58
CA GLU A 122 15.47 -9.29 -1.73
C GLU A 122 14.54 -9.28 -2.95
N THR A 123 13.38 -8.70 -2.77
CA THR A 123 12.39 -8.47 -3.81
C THR A 123 12.04 -6.99 -3.92
N GLY A 124 11.18 -6.63 -4.85
CA GLY A 124 10.75 -5.25 -4.98
C GLY A 124 9.79 -5.04 -6.14
N MET A 125 9.60 -3.77 -6.43
CA MET A 125 8.72 -3.31 -7.51
C MET A 125 9.41 -2.22 -8.33
N MET A 126 8.95 -2.04 -9.57
CA MET A 126 9.43 -1.00 -10.46
C MET A 126 8.29 -0.44 -11.30
N ALA A 127 8.09 0.85 -11.26
CA ALA A 127 7.16 1.57 -12.13
C ALA A 127 7.84 1.85 -13.47
N VAL A 128 7.17 1.45 -14.56
CA VAL A 128 7.67 1.60 -15.93
C VAL A 128 6.60 2.30 -16.77
N PRO A 129 6.79 3.58 -17.10
CA PRO A 129 5.95 4.30 -18.04
C PRO A 129 6.37 3.94 -19.47
N ALA A 130 5.74 2.93 -20.06
CA ALA A 130 6.07 2.42 -21.39
C ALA A 130 4.84 1.79 -22.06
N GLU A 131 4.93 1.49 -23.34
CA GLU A 131 3.94 0.70 -24.07
C GLU A 131 3.96 -0.77 -23.62
N ALA A 132 2.84 -1.46 -23.72
CA ALA A 132 2.70 -2.87 -23.31
C ALA A 132 3.72 -3.79 -23.99
N SER A 133 4.08 -3.52 -25.25
CA SER A 133 5.09 -4.29 -26.00
C SER A 133 6.46 -4.29 -25.32
N VAL A 134 6.87 -3.17 -24.71
CA VAL A 134 8.13 -3.05 -23.96
C VAL A 134 8.09 -3.95 -22.72
N ILE A 135 6.97 -4.00 -22.05
CA ILE A 135 6.78 -4.83 -20.85
C ILE A 135 6.79 -6.32 -21.20
N GLU A 136 6.14 -6.70 -22.29
CA GLU A 136 6.14 -8.08 -22.77
C GLU A 136 7.54 -8.54 -23.21
N GLU A 137 8.31 -7.68 -23.85
CA GLU A 137 9.71 -7.92 -24.19
C GLU A 137 10.56 -8.12 -22.92
N ALA A 138 10.39 -7.24 -21.93
CA ALA A 138 11.07 -7.35 -20.64
C ALA A 138 10.74 -8.67 -19.93
N ARG A 139 9.48 -9.10 -19.93
CA ARG A 139 9.08 -10.38 -19.35
C ARG A 139 9.64 -11.61 -20.07
N LYS A 140 9.80 -11.54 -21.38
CA LYS A 140 10.46 -12.61 -22.15
C LYS A 140 11.95 -12.70 -21.80
N THR A 141 12.61 -11.56 -21.59
CA THR A 141 14.03 -11.49 -21.23
C THR A 141 14.26 -11.90 -19.78
N TRP A 142 13.36 -11.51 -18.87
CA TRP A 142 13.41 -11.79 -17.43
C TRP A 142 12.12 -12.48 -16.98
N PRO A 143 11.97 -13.80 -17.13
CA PRO A 143 10.75 -14.53 -16.79
C PRO A 143 10.36 -14.47 -15.30
N GLN A 144 11.30 -14.09 -14.42
CA GLN A 144 11.04 -13.90 -12.99
C GLN A 144 10.27 -12.59 -12.70
N LEU A 145 10.14 -11.69 -13.67
CA LEU A 145 9.39 -10.45 -13.50
C LEU A 145 7.91 -10.68 -13.80
N TYR A 146 7.07 -10.11 -12.97
CA TYR A 146 5.62 -10.19 -13.06
C TYR A 146 5.00 -8.79 -13.18
N VAL A 147 3.98 -8.62 -14.03
CA VAL A 147 3.22 -7.37 -14.07
C VAL A 147 2.24 -7.38 -12.91
N SER A 148 2.54 -6.58 -11.89
CA SER A 148 1.74 -6.45 -10.68
C SER A 148 0.52 -5.57 -10.87
N ASN A 149 0.67 -4.45 -11.60
CA ASN A 149 -0.40 -3.50 -11.83
C ASN A 149 -0.36 -2.97 -13.27
N TYR A 150 -1.55 -2.84 -13.85
CA TYR A 150 -1.83 -2.19 -15.12
C TYR A 150 -2.50 -0.84 -14.79
N ASN A 151 -1.72 0.19 -14.45
CA ASN A 151 -2.25 1.47 -14.01
C ASN A 151 -2.88 2.28 -15.14
N SER A 152 -2.32 2.15 -16.34
CA SER A 152 -2.87 2.73 -17.57
C SER A 152 -2.32 1.97 -18.78
N PRO A 153 -2.78 2.24 -20.01
CA PRO A 153 -2.20 1.66 -21.22
C PRO A 153 -0.68 1.90 -21.38
N ARG A 154 -0.14 2.89 -20.67
CA ARG A 154 1.27 3.32 -20.74
C ARG A 154 1.97 3.40 -19.38
N GLN A 155 1.43 2.75 -18.35
CA GLN A 155 2.07 2.71 -17.03
C GLN A 155 1.82 1.36 -16.36
N PHE A 156 2.90 0.64 -16.13
CA PHE A 156 2.90 -0.68 -15.53
C PHE A 156 3.77 -0.70 -14.28
N ILE A 157 3.37 -1.54 -13.32
CA ILE A 157 4.24 -1.91 -12.21
C ILE A 157 4.68 -3.34 -12.45
N ILE A 158 5.97 -3.58 -12.43
CA ILE A 158 6.54 -4.91 -12.45
C ILE A 158 7.19 -5.24 -11.11
N SER A 159 7.06 -6.48 -10.67
CA SER A 159 7.61 -6.97 -9.42
C SER A 159 8.44 -8.23 -9.63
N GLY A 160 9.34 -8.50 -8.70
CA GLY A 160 10.19 -9.68 -8.75
C GLY A 160 11.44 -9.54 -7.89
N PRO A 161 12.43 -10.42 -8.09
CA PRO A 161 13.72 -10.32 -7.41
C PRO A 161 14.43 -9.00 -7.71
N ARG A 162 14.99 -8.37 -6.66
CA ARG A 162 15.57 -7.03 -6.73
C ARG A 162 16.74 -6.94 -7.71
N ASP A 163 17.61 -7.95 -7.73
CA ASP A 163 18.73 -8.04 -8.66
C ASP A 163 18.27 -8.05 -10.12
N VAL A 164 17.24 -8.85 -10.43
CA VAL A 164 16.62 -8.92 -11.78
C VAL A 164 15.96 -7.59 -12.16
N LEU A 165 15.27 -6.94 -11.21
CA LEU A 165 14.70 -5.60 -11.43
C LEU A 165 15.78 -4.56 -11.74
N LEU A 166 16.95 -4.65 -11.09
CA LEU A 166 18.07 -3.73 -11.35
C LEU A 166 18.68 -3.95 -12.75
N GLU A 167 18.77 -5.19 -13.20
CA GLU A 167 19.22 -5.50 -14.58
C GLU A 167 18.22 -4.96 -15.62
N ALA A 168 16.93 -5.26 -15.43
CA ALA A 168 15.88 -4.75 -16.30
C ALA A 168 15.87 -3.21 -16.34
N ARG A 169 16.03 -2.56 -15.16
CA ARG A 169 16.14 -1.09 -15.06
C ARG A 169 17.31 -0.54 -15.88
N LYS A 170 18.48 -1.18 -15.81
CA LYS A 170 19.66 -0.76 -16.62
C LYS A 170 19.36 -0.86 -18.12
N SER A 171 18.71 -1.94 -18.56
CA SER A 171 18.32 -2.13 -19.95
C SER A 171 17.31 -1.10 -20.44
N LEU A 172 16.25 -0.85 -19.66
CA LEU A 172 15.23 0.15 -19.98
C LEU A 172 15.83 1.56 -20.06
N ARG A 173 16.71 1.92 -19.12
CA ARG A 173 17.39 3.22 -19.13
C ARG A 173 18.27 3.44 -20.36
N LYS A 174 18.96 2.41 -20.87
CA LYS A 174 19.69 2.49 -22.15
C LYS A 174 18.78 2.85 -23.32
N ARG A 175 17.52 2.44 -23.25
CA ARG A 175 16.46 2.76 -24.24
C ARG A 175 15.77 4.09 -23.94
N ARG A 176 16.25 4.88 -22.97
CA ARG A 176 15.67 6.14 -22.50
C ARG A 176 14.24 5.98 -21.93
N ILE A 177 13.92 4.81 -21.43
CA ILE A 177 12.64 4.53 -20.75
C ILE A 177 12.87 4.74 -19.26
N PRO A 178 12.14 5.67 -18.61
CA PRO A 178 12.21 5.84 -17.17
C PRO A 178 11.78 4.55 -16.45
N ALA A 179 12.49 4.21 -15.39
CA ALA A 179 12.17 3.06 -14.57
C ALA A 179 12.47 3.43 -13.10
N ILE A 180 11.41 3.56 -12.31
CA ILE A 180 11.47 4.06 -10.94
C ILE A 180 11.18 2.90 -9.99
N MET A 181 12.11 2.62 -9.08
CA MET A 181 11.91 1.64 -8.02
C MET A 181 11.47 2.40 -6.76
N PRO A 182 10.23 2.22 -6.31
CA PRO A 182 9.79 2.75 -5.02
C PRO A 182 10.56 2.06 -3.89
N ASN A 183 10.61 2.71 -2.73
CA ASN A 183 11.23 2.12 -1.55
C ASN A 183 10.26 1.13 -0.90
N VAL A 184 10.14 -0.05 -1.50
CA VAL A 184 9.38 -1.19 -0.98
C VAL A 184 10.23 -2.44 -1.06
N SER A 185 10.17 -3.26 -0.03
CA SER A 185 11.00 -4.45 0.18
C SER A 185 10.35 -5.75 -0.32
N LEU A 186 9.04 -5.72 -0.58
CA LEU A 186 8.30 -6.87 -1.07
C LEU A 186 7.85 -6.68 -2.53
N ALA A 187 7.84 -7.79 -3.25
CA ALA A 187 7.23 -7.87 -4.58
C ALA A 187 5.72 -8.00 -4.46
N PHE A 188 5.02 -6.91 -4.07
CA PHE A 188 3.57 -6.95 -3.95
C PHE A 188 2.91 -7.37 -5.25
N HIS A 189 1.81 -8.14 -5.13
CA HIS A 189 1.06 -8.73 -6.25
C HIS A 189 1.86 -9.70 -7.14
N HIS A 190 3.09 -10.05 -6.76
CA HIS A 190 3.84 -11.13 -7.40
C HIS A 190 3.28 -12.50 -6.97
N PRO A 191 3.34 -13.55 -7.81
CA PRO A 191 2.89 -14.88 -7.43
C PRO A 191 3.49 -15.46 -6.14
N SER A 192 4.72 -15.05 -5.75
CA SER A 192 5.33 -15.44 -4.48
C SER A 192 4.55 -15.00 -3.23
N MET A 193 3.68 -13.96 -3.37
CA MET A 193 2.84 -13.50 -2.26
C MET A 193 1.67 -14.45 -1.96
N ARG A 194 1.45 -15.50 -2.77
CA ARG A 194 0.39 -16.49 -2.52
C ARG A 194 0.54 -17.23 -1.19
N VAL A 195 1.76 -17.32 -0.66
CA VAL A 195 2.03 -17.90 0.66
C VAL A 195 1.23 -17.22 1.77
N LEU A 196 0.91 -15.95 1.63
CA LEU A 196 0.10 -15.20 2.61
C LEU A 196 -1.35 -15.71 2.72
N ARG A 197 -1.85 -16.44 1.72
CA ARG A 197 -3.19 -17.02 1.76
C ARG A 197 -3.30 -18.15 2.78
N ASP A 198 -2.18 -18.80 3.08
CA ASP A 198 -2.12 -20.00 3.89
C ASP A 198 -1.54 -19.69 5.30
N MET A 199 -1.29 -18.40 5.59
CA MET A 199 -0.87 -17.87 6.91
C MET A 199 -2.08 -17.33 7.68
#